data_10cb9ddd2c0f5f2fafd560b71f2e6281
#
_entry.id   10cb9ddd2c0f5f2fafd560b71f2e6281
#
_cell.length_a   1.000
_cell.length_b   1.000
_cell.length_c   1.000
_cell.angle_alpha   90.00
_cell.angle_beta   90.00
_cell.angle_gamma   90.00
#
_symmetry.space_group_name_H-M   'P 1'
#
loop_
_entity.id
_entity.type
_entity.pdbx_description
1 polymer ?
#
loop_
_entity_poly.entity_id
_entity_poly.type
_entity_poly.pdbx_seq_one_letter_code
_entity_poly.pdbx_strand_id
1 'polypeptide(L)'
;MWRREKSINTEERRDLPMLLLNTLNQLDGASLIIAPGEIAIFANPEAEKLGILRDGRIQSEELLASIRVVRRTNVKQTGTIEIARGPIGEGKREITVNVIPLSEGELVLVMLRDESEAQRVHEVRRDFVANISHELKTPIGALSLLSEAVMEAKDDSEAVTKFASRMQIEAKRLTDL
;
A
#
# COMPACT_ATOMS: atom_id res chain seq x y z
N MET A 1 8.78 -10.20 36.09
CA MET A 1 9.60 -10.73 34.99
C MET A 1 9.98 -9.53 34.12
N TRP A 2 11.19 -9.01 34.28
CA TRP A 2 11.66 -7.75 33.70
C TRP A 2 11.94 -7.92 32.21
N ARG A 3 11.20 -7.17 31.37
CA ARG A 3 11.54 -6.99 29.96
C ARG A 3 12.80 -6.12 29.89
N ARG A 4 13.93 -6.73 29.55
CA ARG A 4 15.14 -5.98 29.17
C ARG A 4 14.83 -5.19 27.91
N GLU A 5 14.65 -3.88 28.04
CA GLU A 5 14.84 -2.93 26.95
C GLU A 5 16.30 -3.06 26.50
N LYS A 6 16.51 -3.75 25.38
CA LYS A 6 17.84 -3.90 24.79
C LYS A 6 18.15 -2.66 23.98
N SER A 7 19.07 -1.90 24.52
CA SER A 7 19.55 -0.59 24.19
C SER A 7 19.99 -0.40 22.72
N ILE A 8 19.29 0.47 22.03
CA ILE A 8 19.84 1.34 20.98
C ILE A 8 21.02 2.10 21.61
N ASN A 9 22.14 2.22 20.88
CA ASN A 9 23.36 2.84 21.43
C ASN A 9 23.09 4.27 21.91
N THR A 10 23.10 4.47 23.23
CA THR A 10 22.57 5.67 23.87
C THR A 10 23.51 6.87 23.73
N GLU A 11 24.80 6.67 23.41
CA GLU A 11 25.78 7.74 23.30
C GLU A 11 25.65 8.52 21.98
N GLU A 12 25.50 7.86 20.86
CA GLU A 12 25.34 8.51 19.55
C GLU A 12 23.93 9.12 19.37
N ARG A 13 22.92 8.66 20.14
CA ARG A 13 21.59 9.25 20.16
C ARG A 13 21.56 10.67 20.75
N ARG A 14 22.58 11.04 21.57
CA ARG A 14 22.63 12.36 22.24
C ARG A 14 22.88 13.51 21.28
N ASP A 15 23.44 13.24 20.10
CA ASP A 15 23.81 14.27 19.11
C ASP A 15 22.69 14.54 18.08
N LEU A 16 21.59 13.78 18.11
CA LEU A 16 20.48 14.02 17.19
C LEU A 16 19.55 15.14 17.72
N PRO A 17 19.22 16.13 16.88
CA PRO A 17 18.29 17.18 17.27
C PRO A 17 16.94 16.64 17.68
N MET A 18 16.41 17.05 18.83
CA MET A 18 15.09 16.63 19.33
C MET A 18 13.97 16.90 18.34
N LEU A 19 14.07 17.98 17.56
CA LEU A 19 13.09 18.31 16.52
C LEU A 19 13.06 17.21 15.44
N LEU A 20 14.21 16.70 15.01
CA LEU A 20 14.30 15.61 14.04
C LEU A 20 13.63 14.34 14.59
N LEU A 21 13.94 13.94 15.82
CA LEU A 21 13.36 12.76 16.45
C LEU A 21 11.84 12.87 16.60
N ASN A 22 11.36 14.03 17.03
CA ASN A 22 9.93 14.28 17.15
C ASN A 22 9.23 14.24 15.78
N THR A 23 9.85 14.80 14.75
CA THR A 23 9.31 14.76 13.38
C THR A 23 9.22 13.32 12.87
N LEU A 24 10.29 12.53 13.03
CA LEU A 24 10.33 11.14 12.59
C LEU A 24 9.31 10.25 13.32
N ASN A 25 9.01 10.56 14.58
CA ASN A 25 7.97 9.86 15.34
C ASN A 25 6.54 10.16 14.88
N GLN A 26 6.33 11.30 14.21
CA GLN A 26 5.01 11.72 13.70
C GLN A 26 4.78 11.33 12.23
N LEU A 27 5.83 10.85 11.54
CA LEU A 27 5.69 10.41 10.15
C LEU A 27 4.97 9.06 10.09
N ASP A 28 4.10 8.92 9.09
CA ASP A 28 3.49 7.65 8.75
C ASP A 28 4.56 6.67 8.22
N GLY A 29 4.56 5.47 8.79
CA GLY A 29 5.50 4.41 8.44
C GLY A 29 6.72 4.31 9.36
N ALA A 30 7.54 3.32 9.09
CA ALA A 30 8.72 3.04 9.89
C ALA A 30 9.88 3.98 9.52
N SER A 31 10.55 4.53 10.53
CA SER A 31 11.69 5.42 10.36
C SER A 31 12.84 5.00 11.28
N LEU A 32 14.05 4.94 10.70
CA LEU A 32 15.28 4.51 11.36
C LEU A 32 16.40 5.48 11.03
N ILE A 33 17.30 5.74 11.98
CA ILE A 33 18.59 6.37 11.70
C ILE A 33 19.68 5.34 12.01
N ILE A 34 20.52 5.09 11.01
CA ILE A 34 21.58 4.10 11.04
C ILE A 34 22.93 4.81 11.08
N ALA A 35 23.68 4.54 12.14
CA ALA A 35 25.05 5.00 12.34
C ALA A 35 26.09 4.09 11.62
N PRO A 36 27.37 4.48 11.56
CA PRO A 36 28.46 3.63 11.14
C PRO A 36 28.44 2.28 11.89
N GLY A 37 28.84 1.21 11.20
CA GLY A 37 28.74 -0.16 11.75
C GLY A 37 27.36 -0.78 11.70
N GLU A 38 26.40 -0.18 10.95
CA GLU A 38 25.06 -0.70 10.70
C GLU A 38 24.20 -0.80 11.98
N ILE A 39 24.44 0.11 12.92
CA ILE A 39 23.73 0.17 14.19
C ILE A 39 22.61 1.20 14.07
N ALA A 40 21.39 0.81 14.45
CA ALA A 40 20.28 1.73 14.57
C ALA A 40 20.45 2.56 15.86
N ILE A 41 20.58 3.87 15.71
CA ILE A 41 20.62 4.82 16.84
C ILE A 41 19.27 5.45 17.12
N PHE A 42 18.35 5.32 16.19
CA PHE A 42 16.96 5.72 16.32
C PHE A 42 16.07 4.74 15.55
N ALA A 43 14.94 4.40 16.15
CA ALA A 43 13.81 3.71 15.51
C ALA A 43 12.52 4.27 16.09
N ASN A 44 11.55 4.58 15.25
CA ASN A 44 10.21 4.93 15.72
C ASN A 44 9.41 3.67 16.06
N PRO A 45 8.26 3.79 16.76
CA PRO A 45 7.45 2.64 17.15
C PRO A 45 6.99 1.76 15.97
N GLU A 46 6.78 2.35 14.80
CA GLU A 46 6.39 1.60 13.60
C GLU A 46 7.53 0.71 13.08
N ALA A 47 8.78 1.18 13.17
CA ALA A 47 9.95 0.39 12.81
C ALA A 47 10.14 -0.82 13.74
N GLU A 48 9.85 -0.67 15.02
CA GLU A 48 9.89 -1.76 15.99
C GLU A 48 8.81 -2.82 15.69
N LYS A 49 7.61 -2.40 15.33
CA LYS A 49 6.49 -3.31 14.95
C LYS A 49 6.79 -4.10 13.67
N LEU A 50 7.54 -3.52 12.72
CA LEU A 50 7.90 -4.23 11.49
C LEU A 50 8.84 -5.42 11.71
N GLY A 51 9.55 -5.47 12.86
CA GLY A 51 10.44 -6.58 13.20
C GLY A 51 11.70 -6.66 12.35
N ILE A 52 12.08 -5.57 11.67
CA ILE A 52 13.29 -5.49 10.82
C ILE A 52 14.57 -5.33 11.64
N LEU A 53 14.44 -4.95 12.91
CA LEU A 53 15.54 -4.81 13.84
C LEU A 53 15.60 -5.98 14.82
N ARG A 54 16.81 -6.46 15.03
CA ARG A 54 17.13 -7.40 16.11
C ARG A 54 18.38 -6.93 16.83
N ASP A 55 18.29 -6.73 18.13
CA ASP A 55 19.41 -6.23 18.97
C ASP A 55 20.02 -4.90 18.41
N GLY A 56 19.17 -3.99 17.88
CA GLY A 56 19.59 -2.72 17.29
C GLY A 56 20.22 -2.82 15.90
N ARG A 57 20.19 -3.99 15.27
CA ARG A 57 20.75 -4.23 13.93
C ARG A 57 19.69 -4.64 12.94
N ILE A 58 19.83 -4.18 11.70
CA ILE A 58 18.98 -4.55 10.58
C ILE A 58 19.23 -6.02 10.21
N GLN A 59 18.15 -6.77 9.97
CA GLN A 59 18.24 -8.18 9.60
C GLN A 59 18.14 -8.42 8.08
N SER A 60 17.64 -7.46 7.31
CA SER A 60 17.50 -7.61 5.86
C SER A 60 18.81 -7.27 5.15
N GLU A 61 19.40 -8.26 4.46
CA GLU A 61 20.61 -8.07 3.65
C GLU A 61 20.38 -7.10 2.48
N GLU A 62 19.19 -7.08 1.88
CA GLU A 62 18.83 -6.16 0.81
C GLU A 62 18.84 -4.70 1.30
N LEU A 63 18.30 -4.47 2.49
CA LEU A 63 18.30 -3.15 3.11
C LEU A 63 19.72 -2.72 3.49
N LEU A 64 20.52 -3.62 4.04
CA LEU A 64 21.93 -3.36 4.35
C LEU A 64 22.74 -3.03 3.10
N ALA A 65 22.52 -3.75 1.99
CA ALA A 65 23.17 -3.45 0.72
C ALA A 65 22.84 -2.03 0.23
N SER A 66 21.57 -1.63 0.29
CA SER A 66 21.13 -0.28 -0.07
C SER A 66 21.76 0.80 0.82
N ILE A 67 21.83 0.56 2.13
CA ILE A 67 22.49 1.48 3.08
C ILE A 67 23.97 1.66 2.75
N ARG A 68 24.69 0.56 2.46
CA ARG A 68 26.11 0.61 2.07
C ARG A 68 26.34 1.40 0.79
N VAL A 69 25.45 1.24 -0.21
CA VAL A 69 25.54 2.00 -1.46
C VAL A 69 25.29 3.48 -1.19
N VAL A 70 24.22 3.84 -0.48
CA VAL A 70 23.88 5.24 -0.15
C VAL A 70 25.01 5.90 0.63
N ARG A 71 25.59 5.21 1.61
CA ARG A 71 26.72 5.73 2.39
C ARG A 71 27.97 6.00 1.52
N ARG A 72 28.25 5.13 0.55
CA ARG A 72 29.39 5.27 -0.35
C ARG A 72 29.19 6.35 -1.41
N THR A 73 27.97 6.46 -1.95
CA THR A 73 27.67 7.36 -3.07
C THR A 73 27.12 8.71 -2.65
N ASN A 74 26.67 8.83 -1.41
CA ASN A 74 25.94 9.98 -0.88
C ASN A 74 24.71 10.35 -1.72
N VAL A 75 24.08 9.36 -2.38
CA VAL A 75 22.91 9.54 -3.24
C VAL A 75 21.75 8.74 -2.66
N LYS A 76 20.59 9.40 -2.51
CA LYS A 76 19.36 8.75 -2.07
C LYS A 76 19.03 7.55 -2.98
N GLN A 77 18.58 6.45 -2.38
CA GLN A 77 18.00 5.31 -3.08
C GLN A 77 16.55 5.08 -2.67
N THR A 78 15.75 4.64 -3.62
CA THR A 78 14.38 4.16 -3.41
C THR A 78 14.28 2.78 -4.03
N GLY A 79 13.66 1.86 -3.34
CA GLY A 79 13.46 0.48 -3.79
C GLY A 79 12.35 -0.18 -3.01
N THR A 80 12.21 -1.48 -3.21
CA THR A 80 11.22 -2.31 -2.52
C THR A 80 11.94 -3.50 -1.92
N ILE A 81 11.56 -3.90 -0.72
CA ILE A 81 12.07 -5.10 -0.04
C ILE A 81 10.90 -5.99 0.38
N GLU A 82 11.14 -7.29 0.42
CA GLU A 82 10.18 -8.24 0.97
C GLU A 82 10.45 -8.50 2.46
N ILE A 83 9.42 -8.35 3.27
CA ILE A 83 9.47 -8.66 4.71
C ILE A 83 8.44 -9.74 5.04
N ALA A 84 8.81 -10.69 5.90
CA ALA A 84 7.86 -11.68 6.42
C ALA A 84 6.72 -11.02 7.21
N ARG A 85 5.48 -11.49 7.04
CA ARG A 85 4.29 -10.95 7.73
C ARG A 85 4.24 -11.17 9.24
N GLY A 86 5.27 -11.74 9.84
CA GLY A 86 5.37 -12.01 11.28
C GLY A 86 5.79 -13.46 11.56
N PRO A 87 5.96 -13.83 12.83
CA PRO A 87 6.52 -15.13 13.22
C PRO A 87 5.58 -16.31 12.96
N ILE A 88 4.31 -16.10 12.65
CA ILE A 88 3.29 -17.14 12.44
C ILE A 88 2.51 -16.91 11.14
N GLY A 89 2.77 -15.83 10.41
CA GLY A 89 2.07 -15.48 9.17
C GLY A 89 2.70 -16.16 7.96
N GLU A 90 1.92 -16.92 7.21
CA GLU A 90 2.32 -17.36 5.87
C GLU A 90 2.28 -16.15 4.93
N GLY A 91 3.40 -15.84 4.31
CA GLY A 91 3.53 -14.84 3.26
C GLY A 91 4.54 -13.75 3.55
N LYS A 92 4.92 -13.11 2.47
CA LYS A 92 5.77 -11.93 2.46
C LYS A 92 4.89 -10.71 2.14
N ARG A 93 5.31 -9.53 2.54
CA ARG A 93 4.76 -8.25 2.14
C ARG A 93 5.84 -7.41 1.52
N GLU A 94 5.46 -6.65 0.54
CA GLU A 94 6.32 -5.73 -0.16
C GLU A 94 6.29 -4.38 0.55
N ILE A 95 7.47 -3.86 0.89
CA ILE A 95 7.65 -2.60 1.61
C ILE A 95 8.46 -1.66 0.75
N THR A 96 7.92 -0.49 0.46
CA THR A 96 8.67 0.58 -0.19
C THR A 96 9.68 1.17 0.78
N VAL A 97 10.94 1.27 0.35
CA VAL A 97 12.06 1.76 1.15
C VAL A 97 12.66 2.99 0.50
N ASN A 98 12.87 4.02 1.31
CA ASN A 98 13.68 5.18 0.98
C ASN A 98 14.90 5.21 1.89
N VAL A 99 16.09 5.19 1.30
CA VAL A 99 17.36 5.25 2.00
C VAL A 99 18.02 6.59 1.65
N ILE A 100 18.22 7.44 2.63
CA ILE A 100 18.59 8.86 2.46
C ILE A 100 19.88 9.12 3.26
N PRO A 101 20.94 9.63 2.62
CA PRO A 101 22.15 10.01 3.36
C PRO A 101 21.89 11.25 4.21
N LEU A 102 22.41 11.24 5.42
CA LEU A 102 22.48 12.37 6.34
C LEU A 102 23.96 12.64 6.66
N SER A 103 24.30 13.89 7.00
CA SER A 103 25.66 14.26 7.43
C SER A 103 26.76 13.68 6.53
N GLU A 104 26.67 13.96 5.22
CA GLU A 104 27.63 13.48 4.22
C GLU A 104 27.80 11.94 4.18
N GLY A 105 26.75 11.21 4.56
CA GLY A 105 26.74 9.74 4.55
C GLY A 105 27.22 9.08 5.84
N GLU A 106 27.63 9.83 6.85
CA GLU A 106 27.90 9.27 8.17
C GLU A 106 26.67 8.61 8.76
N LEU A 107 25.54 9.32 8.72
CA LEU A 107 24.24 8.79 9.12
C LEU A 107 23.39 8.50 7.90
N VAL A 108 22.53 7.52 8.03
CA VAL A 108 21.58 7.15 6.97
C VAL A 108 20.18 7.08 7.57
N LEU A 109 19.24 7.86 7.02
CA LEU A 109 17.83 7.74 7.32
C LEU A 109 17.21 6.67 6.42
N VAL A 110 16.54 5.72 7.02
CA VAL A 110 15.76 4.69 6.35
C VAL A 110 14.29 4.91 6.68
N MET A 111 13.48 5.07 5.64
CA MET A 111 12.03 5.16 5.78
C MET A 111 11.39 4.00 5.03
N LEU A 112 10.49 3.27 5.71
CA LEU A 112 9.79 2.13 5.15
C LEU A 112 8.30 2.38 5.23
N ARG A 113 7.60 2.11 4.13
CA ARG A 113 6.16 2.28 4.01
C ARG A 113 5.52 1.02 3.47
N ASP A 114 4.57 0.49 4.21
CA ASP A 114 3.72 -0.60 3.76
C ASP A 114 2.58 0.00 2.92
N GLU A 115 2.66 -0.16 1.60
CA GLU A 115 1.63 0.33 0.67
C GLU A 115 0.61 -0.76 0.32
N SER A 116 0.76 -1.95 0.89
CA SER A 116 -0.09 -3.11 0.56
C SER A 116 -1.57 -2.85 0.82
N GLU A 117 -1.92 -2.10 1.85
CA GLU A 117 -3.30 -1.78 2.17
C GLU A 117 -3.89 -0.76 1.18
N ALA A 118 -3.14 0.28 0.85
CA ALA A 118 -3.56 1.28 -0.14
C ALA A 118 -3.73 0.66 -1.53
N GLN A 119 -2.78 -0.19 -1.95
CA GLN A 119 -2.87 -0.92 -3.21
C GLN A 119 -4.07 -1.85 -3.24
N ARG A 120 -4.33 -2.60 -2.15
CA ARG A 120 -5.49 -3.48 -2.04
C ARG A 120 -6.82 -2.72 -2.16
N VAL A 121 -6.93 -1.55 -1.53
CA VAL A 121 -8.12 -0.69 -1.66
C VAL A 121 -8.29 -0.20 -3.09
N HIS A 122 -7.20 0.18 -3.76
CA HIS A 122 -7.23 0.58 -5.17
C HIS A 122 -7.62 -0.58 -6.11
N GLU A 123 -7.11 -1.78 -5.87
CA GLU A 123 -7.48 -2.98 -6.64
C GLU A 123 -8.96 -3.31 -6.47
N VAL A 124 -9.45 -3.40 -5.24
CA VAL A 124 -10.86 -3.65 -4.95
C VAL A 124 -11.76 -2.60 -5.61
N ARG A 125 -11.37 -1.33 -5.55
CA ARG A 125 -12.14 -0.25 -6.19
C ARG A 125 -12.15 -0.39 -7.72
N ARG A 126 -11.03 -0.73 -8.33
CA ARG A 126 -10.92 -0.94 -9.78
C ARG A 126 -11.77 -2.11 -10.24
N ASP A 127 -11.69 -3.24 -9.52
CA ASP A 127 -12.44 -4.45 -9.83
C ASP A 127 -13.95 -4.22 -9.64
N PHE A 128 -14.35 -3.47 -8.61
CA PHE A 128 -15.73 -3.06 -8.39
C PHE A 128 -16.26 -2.23 -9.56
N VAL A 129 -15.52 -1.21 -10.03
CA VAL A 129 -15.93 -0.37 -11.18
C VAL A 129 -16.02 -1.21 -12.46
N ALA A 130 -15.07 -2.11 -12.68
CA ALA A 130 -15.08 -3.00 -13.85
C ALA A 130 -16.29 -3.94 -13.83
N ASN A 131 -16.58 -4.57 -12.70
CA ASN A 131 -17.71 -5.48 -12.53
C ASN A 131 -19.05 -4.76 -12.72
N ILE A 132 -19.23 -3.59 -12.10
CA ILE A 132 -20.45 -2.79 -12.29
C ILE A 132 -20.61 -2.39 -13.77
N SER A 133 -19.53 -1.99 -14.43
CA SER A 133 -19.60 -1.63 -15.86
C SER A 133 -20.05 -2.80 -16.72
N HIS A 134 -19.59 -4.01 -16.44
CA HIS A 134 -20.05 -5.22 -17.12
C HIS A 134 -21.51 -5.57 -16.80
N GLU A 135 -21.89 -5.49 -15.53
CA GLU A 135 -23.27 -5.76 -15.07
C GLU A 135 -24.28 -4.76 -15.65
N LEU A 136 -23.89 -3.49 -15.86
CA LEU A 136 -24.73 -2.47 -16.48
C LEU A 136 -24.82 -2.61 -18.00
N LYS A 137 -23.74 -3.03 -18.68
CA LYS A 137 -23.71 -3.13 -20.15
C LYS A 137 -24.73 -4.12 -20.69
N THR A 138 -24.97 -5.23 -20.01
CA THR A 138 -25.89 -6.29 -20.45
C THR A 138 -27.34 -5.80 -20.47
N PRO A 139 -27.93 -5.27 -19.36
CA PRO A 139 -29.29 -4.78 -19.38
C PRO A 139 -29.49 -3.54 -20.26
N ILE A 140 -28.48 -2.66 -20.35
CA ILE A 140 -28.55 -1.50 -21.27
C ILE A 140 -28.62 -2.00 -22.73
N GLY A 141 -27.82 -2.99 -23.10
CA GLY A 141 -27.86 -3.60 -24.42
C GLY A 141 -29.21 -4.26 -24.70
N ALA A 142 -29.77 -4.96 -23.73
CA ALA A 142 -31.11 -5.56 -23.84
C ALA A 142 -32.20 -4.49 -24.02
N LEU A 143 -32.14 -3.39 -23.27
CA LEU A 143 -33.07 -2.27 -23.42
C LEU A 143 -32.98 -1.63 -24.80
N SER A 144 -31.77 -1.46 -25.35
CA SER A 144 -31.56 -0.91 -26.70
C SER A 144 -32.22 -1.80 -27.77
N LEU A 145 -31.97 -3.12 -27.72
CA LEU A 145 -32.55 -4.07 -28.66
C LEU A 145 -34.08 -4.15 -28.54
N LEU A 146 -34.60 -4.12 -27.32
CA LEU A 146 -36.06 -4.11 -27.09
C LEU A 146 -36.71 -2.81 -27.59
N SER A 147 -36.03 -1.69 -27.49
CA SER A 147 -36.47 -0.40 -28.03
C SER A 147 -36.53 -0.42 -29.56
N GLU A 148 -35.54 -1.01 -30.22
CA GLU A 148 -35.54 -1.20 -31.67
C GLU A 148 -36.70 -2.11 -32.09
N ALA A 149 -36.88 -3.22 -31.36
CA ALA A 149 -38.02 -4.14 -31.65
C ALA A 149 -39.39 -3.49 -31.49
N VAL A 150 -39.59 -2.59 -30.52
CA VAL A 150 -40.80 -1.79 -30.38
C VAL A 150 -41.04 -0.91 -31.59
N MET A 151 -39.97 -0.25 -32.10
CA MET A 151 -40.07 0.63 -33.26
C MET A 151 -40.40 -0.14 -34.55
N GLU A 152 -39.83 -1.35 -34.71
CA GLU A 152 -40.13 -2.23 -35.86
C GLU A 152 -41.53 -2.79 -35.83
N ALA A 153 -42.05 -3.16 -34.64
CA ALA A 153 -43.35 -3.76 -34.42
C ALA A 153 -44.52 -2.73 -34.31
N LYS A 154 -44.32 -1.48 -34.74
CA LYS A 154 -45.23 -0.36 -34.52
C LYS A 154 -46.69 -0.64 -34.94
N ASP A 155 -46.92 -1.48 -35.94
CA ASP A 155 -48.24 -1.84 -36.49
C ASP A 155 -48.83 -3.11 -35.81
N ASP A 156 -48.09 -3.74 -34.90
CA ASP A 156 -48.49 -4.92 -34.11
C ASP A 156 -48.56 -4.54 -32.61
N SER A 157 -49.77 -4.22 -32.15
CA SER A 157 -49.98 -3.78 -30.76
C SER A 157 -49.66 -4.85 -29.71
N GLU A 158 -49.79 -6.14 -30.06
CA GLU A 158 -49.50 -7.25 -29.16
C GLU A 158 -47.95 -7.38 -28.98
N ALA A 159 -47.20 -7.32 -30.08
CA ALA A 159 -45.75 -7.34 -30.06
C ALA A 159 -45.17 -6.12 -29.33
N VAL A 160 -45.71 -4.92 -29.56
CA VAL A 160 -45.33 -3.67 -28.85
C VAL A 160 -45.52 -3.84 -27.34
N THR A 161 -46.67 -4.32 -26.92
CA THR A 161 -47.00 -4.54 -25.49
C THR A 161 -46.03 -5.52 -24.84
N LYS A 162 -45.70 -6.60 -25.54
CA LYS A 162 -44.77 -7.64 -25.08
C LYS A 162 -43.34 -7.10 -24.92
N PHE A 163 -42.83 -6.35 -25.89
CA PHE A 163 -41.48 -5.76 -25.80
C PHE A 163 -41.41 -4.67 -24.74
N ALA A 164 -42.39 -3.79 -24.64
CA ALA A 164 -42.46 -2.77 -23.61
C ALA A 164 -42.50 -3.37 -22.18
N SER A 165 -43.25 -4.45 -21.99
CA SER A 165 -43.27 -5.16 -20.70
C SER A 165 -41.90 -5.74 -20.34
N ARG A 166 -41.16 -6.28 -21.31
CA ARG A 166 -39.77 -6.74 -21.09
C ARG A 166 -38.81 -5.60 -20.79
N MET A 167 -38.94 -4.44 -21.44
CA MET A 167 -38.17 -3.24 -21.12
C MET A 167 -38.37 -2.81 -19.66
N GLN A 168 -39.61 -2.85 -19.16
CA GLN A 168 -39.91 -2.53 -17.75
C GLN A 168 -39.21 -3.47 -16.78
N ILE A 169 -39.13 -4.77 -17.12
CA ILE A 169 -38.44 -5.77 -16.29
C ILE A 169 -36.92 -5.47 -16.25
N GLU A 170 -36.28 -5.19 -17.39
CA GLU A 170 -34.86 -4.86 -17.45
C GLU A 170 -34.55 -3.52 -16.79
N ALA A 171 -35.40 -2.51 -16.93
CA ALA A 171 -35.26 -1.23 -16.25
C ALA A 171 -35.36 -1.37 -14.73
N LYS A 172 -36.26 -2.21 -14.23
CA LYS A 172 -36.40 -2.52 -12.80
C LYS A 172 -35.12 -3.22 -12.29
N ARG A 173 -34.62 -4.19 -13.05
CA ARG A 173 -33.37 -4.89 -12.71
C ARG A 173 -32.17 -3.94 -12.59
N LEU A 174 -32.08 -2.90 -13.46
CA LEU A 174 -31.08 -1.84 -13.37
C LEU A 174 -31.21 -1.00 -12.11
N THR A 175 -32.42 -0.82 -11.59
CA THR A 175 -32.67 -0.02 -10.38
C THR A 175 -32.33 -0.81 -9.10
N ASP A 176 -32.36 -2.13 -9.19
CA ASP A 176 -32.08 -3.05 -8.07
C ASP A 176 -30.60 -3.46 -7.99
N LEU A 177 -29.74 -2.94 -8.88
CA LEU A 177 -28.28 -3.12 -8.91
C LEU A 177 -27.59 -2.08 -8.03
#